data_0ce1585ef206a0a40153fb84c7f54313
#
_entry.id   0ce1585ef206a0a40153fb84c7f54313
#
_cell.length_a   1.000
_cell.length_b   1.000
_cell.length_c   1.000
_cell.angle_alpha   90.00
_cell.angle_beta   90.00
_cell.angle_gamma   90.00
#
_symmetry.space_group_name_H-M   'P 1'
#
loop_
_entity.id
_entity.type
_entity.pdbx_description
1 polymer ?
#
loop_
_entity_poly.entity_id
_entity_poly.type
_entity_poly.pdbx_seq_one_letter_code
_entity_poly.pdbx_strand_id
1 'polypeptide(L)'
;MKKLLAILLTLAMLVPMCGFAEESAPGATRTVIFLKDFNAKVLGADIDEAEEKAVNDFLDALRVIVYQQGTTSAAYEVTLNDQPIVDYAVQFSGADVYVSSDLLGETLYLNLDEDMQHFGELVYRQQLSQRGLTAEVINETVSSGYYAEQIAQVGQMGAMTAKVLKNPLFTENVQAEEVLNSLAAIDFTEMQRRLAEYQPSMTIDPVTEQLEGCDPAIQVCTFTLTNEQLVNRLAILLETAMQVPVVQNFADLAADYDNLMQFMSQTTTEEYVPQEIDWAAQVRQQTMLYSDAQVTMYTDAQGQLVKLIVNYSALPDWAERMSEVEPTEGILKPVTFTMNRNTLADGLQYDWTLEKEENSTTGRLTIGEKNAELVLMPDDQTQTTISLTVEPNRRGGRVDVEVRTTSEANGTDSDIQFGVFTSGSSSSVYRESRIRLLSGGEVGLTIYTTTFSCKPRPLLSDGDVLDLGEISSARFNAYMLTLATSISKILPRILMNLPNSVRQLMDGTTTLPSSTIILDNAD
;
A
#
# COMPACT_ATOMS: atom_id res chain seq x y z
N MET A 1 -19.73 0.00 -13.73
CA MET A 1 -19.00 1.20 -14.14
C MET A 1 -18.41 2.01 -13.00
N LYS A 2 -19.19 2.57 -12.02
CA LYS A 2 -18.62 3.40 -10.92
C LYS A 2 -17.55 2.66 -10.10
N LYS A 3 -17.74 1.38 -9.76
CA LYS A 3 -16.76 0.57 -9.02
C LYS A 3 -15.51 0.26 -9.86
N LEU A 4 -15.66 0.00 -11.15
CA LEU A 4 -14.54 -0.23 -12.07
C LEU A 4 -13.68 1.04 -12.24
N LEU A 5 -14.34 2.19 -12.40
CA LEU A 5 -13.66 3.50 -12.48
C LEU A 5 -12.92 3.85 -11.18
N ALA A 6 -13.51 3.54 -10.02
CA ALA A 6 -12.87 3.72 -8.73
C ALA A 6 -11.63 2.81 -8.56
N ILE A 7 -11.73 1.55 -8.97
CA ILE A 7 -10.60 0.60 -8.97
C ILE A 7 -9.49 1.08 -9.92
N LEU A 8 -9.85 1.55 -11.12
CA LEU A 8 -8.90 2.09 -12.10
C LEU A 8 -8.18 3.34 -11.58
N LEU A 9 -8.91 4.27 -10.95
CA LEU A 9 -8.34 5.46 -10.35
C LEU A 9 -7.44 5.11 -9.16
N THR A 10 -7.85 4.15 -8.32
CA THR A 10 -7.03 3.70 -7.18
C THR A 10 -5.76 2.99 -7.65
N LEU A 11 -5.85 2.14 -8.68
CA LEU A 11 -4.68 1.49 -9.28
C LEU A 11 -3.76 2.52 -9.95
N ALA A 12 -4.30 3.51 -10.66
CA ALA A 12 -3.51 4.58 -11.26
C ALA A 12 -2.79 5.45 -10.22
N MET A 13 -3.37 5.60 -9.02
CA MET A 13 -2.72 6.28 -7.90
C MET A 13 -1.69 5.41 -7.16
N LEU A 14 -1.89 4.08 -7.13
CA LEU A 14 -0.98 3.15 -6.45
C LEU A 14 0.28 2.81 -7.26
N VAL A 15 0.20 2.82 -8.60
CA VAL A 15 1.35 2.48 -9.47
C VAL A 15 2.58 3.37 -9.25
N PRO A 16 2.47 4.69 -9.05
CA PRO A 16 3.63 5.52 -8.72
C PRO A 16 4.25 5.19 -7.36
N MET A 17 3.43 4.75 -6.38
CA MET A 17 3.90 4.39 -5.04
C MET A 17 4.63 3.04 -5.00
N CYS A 18 4.41 2.15 -5.98
CA CYS A 18 5.11 0.87 -6.12
C CYS A 18 6.44 0.98 -6.89
N GLY A 19 6.79 2.15 -7.39
CA GLY A 19 8.10 2.44 -7.95
C GLY A 19 9.14 2.55 -6.85
N PHE A 20 9.60 1.41 -6.29
CA PHE A 20 10.79 1.40 -5.46
C PHE A 20 11.92 2.10 -6.22
N ALA A 21 12.43 3.17 -5.62
CA ALA A 21 13.56 3.93 -6.13
C ALA A 21 14.81 3.06 -6.12
N GLU A 22 15.00 2.29 -7.18
CA GLU A 22 16.37 1.99 -7.61
C GLU A 22 16.99 3.33 -8.04
N GLU A 23 18.27 3.55 -7.71
CA GLU A 23 19.08 4.69 -8.14
C GLU A 23 18.69 5.12 -9.56
N SER A 24 17.66 5.92 -9.68
CA SER A 24 17.32 6.49 -10.97
C SER A 24 18.32 7.60 -11.22
N ALA A 25 19.10 7.42 -12.28
CA ALA A 25 19.80 8.52 -12.92
C ALA A 25 18.94 9.80 -12.89
N PRO A 26 19.53 11.00 -12.85
CA PRO A 26 18.81 12.27 -12.82
C PRO A 26 17.99 12.46 -14.10
N GLY A 27 16.88 11.75 -14.20
CA GLY A 27 15.98 11.71 -15.34
C GLY A 27 14.55 11.45 -14.90
N ALA A 28 13.62 11.88 -15.72
CA ALA A 28 12.21 11.53 -15.54
C ALA A 28 11.94 10.13 -16.09
N THR A 29 10.91 9.47 -15.56
CA THR A 29 10.36 8.24 -16.13
C THR A 29 8.99 8.50 -16.73
N ARG A 30 8.67 7.76 -17.78
CA ARG A 30 7.35 7.72 -18.40
C ARG A 30 6.81 6.31 -18.30
N THR A 31 5.71 6.14 -17.58
CA THR A 31 5.01 4.86 -17.44
C THR A 31 3.71 4.92 -18.22
N VAL A 32 3.49 3.95 -19.09
CA VAL A 32 2.23 3.77 -19.82
C VAL A 32 1.50 2.59 -19.21
N ILE A 33 0.26 2.80 -18.78
CA ILE A 33 -0.61 1.79 -18.18
C ILE A 33 -1.76 1.52 -19.15
N PHE A 34 -2.02 0.27 -19.40
CA PHE A 34 -3.15 -0.17 -20.22
C PHE A 34 -3.69 -1.52 -19.74
N LEU A 35 -4.98 -1.75 -20.00
CA LEU A 35 -5.69 -2.94 -19.58
C LEU A 35 -6.11 -3.75 -20.80
N LYS A 36 -6.11 -5.08 -20.66
CA LYS A 36 -6.49 -6.03 -21.70
C LYS A 36 -7.15 -7.27 -21.12
N ASP A 37 -7.65 -8.10 -22.00
CA ASP A 37 -8.12 -9.44 -21.69
C ASP A 37 -9.25 -9.43 -20.63
N PHE A 38 -10.14 -8.42 -20.66
CA PHE A 38 -11.29 -8.41 -19.75
C PHE A 38 -12.26 -9.54 -20.14
N ASN A 39 -12.51 -10.41 -19.18
CA ASN A 39 -13.45 -11.53 -19.28
C ASN A 39 -14.44 -11.43 -18.10
N ALA A 40 -15.66 -11.03 -18.43
CA ALA A 40 -16.71 -10.77 -17.47
C ALA A 40 -17.05 -12.01 -16.64
N LYS A 41 -17.15 -13.17 -17.29
CA LYS A 41 -17.50 -14.42 -16.65
C LYS A 41 -16.48 -14.84 -15.58
N VAL A 42 -15.20 -14.71 -15.90
CA VAL A 42 -14.10 -15.02 -14.98
C VAL A 42 -14.11 -14.10 -13.76
N LEU A 43 -14.49 -12.83 -13.96
CA LEU A 43 -14.60 -11.84 -12.87
C LEU A 43 -15.95 -11.85 -12.15
N GLY A 44 -16.83 -12.81 -12.47
CA GLY A 44 -18.15 -12.93 -11.83
C GLY A 44 -19.13 -11.81 -12.22
N ALA A 45 -18.90 -11.12 -13.36
CA ALA A 45 -19.79 -10.10 -13.87
C ALA A 45 -20.80 -10.71 -14.85
N ASP A 46 -22.08 -10.41 -14.67
CA ASP A 46 -23.16 -10.83 -15.56
C ASP A 46 -23.44 -9.75 -16.60
N ILE A 47 -22.75 -9.84 -17.74
CA ILE A 47 -22.92 -8.94 -18.89
C ILE A 47 -22.96 -9.77 -20.17
N ASP A 48 -23.60 -9.27 -21.21
CA ASP A 48 -23.67 -9.97 -22.50
C ASP A 48 -22.39 -9.80 -23.34
N GLU A 49 -22.26 -10.60 -24.42
CA GLU A 49 -21.10 -10.58 -25.32
C GLU A 49 -20.87 -9.21 -25.99
N ALA A 50 -21.93 -8.44 -26.27
CA ALA A 50 -21.81 -7.12 -26.89
C ALA A 50 -21.29 -6.10 -25.88
N GLU A 51 -21.74 -6.19 -24.62
CA GLU A 51 -21.26 -5.38 -23.53
C GLU A 51 -19.79 -5.72 -23.20
N GLU A 52 -19.45 -7.01 -23.12
CA GLU A 52 -18.07 -7.45 -22.89
C GLU A 52 -17.12 -6.97 -23.99
N LYS A 53 -17.55 -7.12 -25.24
CA LYS A 53 -16.79 -6.58 -26.38
C LYS A 53 -16.60 -5.08 -26.30
N ALA A 54 -17.61 -4.32 -25.91
CA ALA A 54 -17.50 -2.87 -25.79
C ALA A 54 -16.57 -2.46 -24.65
N VAL A 55 -16.58 -3.19 -23.52
CA VAL A 55 -15.64 -2.98 -22.43
C VAL A 55 -14.21 -3.24 -22.92
N ASN A 56 -13.95 -4.36 -23.60
CA ASN A 56 -12.63 -4.67 -24.14
C ASN A 56 -12.15 -3.60 -25.13
N ASP A 57 -13.00 -3.20 -26.10
CA ASP A 57 -12.67 -2.14 -27.06
C ASP A 57 -12.36 -0.81 -26.35
N PHE A 58 -13.07 -0.49 -25.26
CA PHE A 58 -12.79 0.69 -24.44
C PHE A 58 -11.45 0.61 -23.70
N LEU A 59 -11.17 -0.53 -23.06
CA LEU A 59 -9.91 -0.76 -22.37
C LEU A 59 -8.71 -0.76 -23.33
N ASP A 60 -8.89 -1.31 -24.52
CA ASP A 60 -7.88 -1.28 -25.57
C ASP A 60 -7.59 0.14 -26.08
N ALA A 61 -8.59 1.01 -26.06
CA ALA A 61 -8.46 2.41 -26.48
C ALA A 61 -7.89 3.32 -25.36
N LEU A 62 -8.08 2.95 -24.08
CA LEU A 62 -7.69 3.74 -22.92
C LEU A 62 -6.21 3.56 -22.59
N ARG A 63 -5.50 4.66 -22.39
CA ARG A 63 -4.15 4.68 -21.82
C ARG A 63 -4.09 5.69 -20.69
N VAL A 64 -3.40 5.34 -19.63
CA VAL A 64 -2.99 6.28 -18.59
C VAL A 64 -1.47 6.39 -18.67
N ILE A 65 -0.97 7.58 -18.88
CA ILE A 65 0.45 7.86 -18.99
C ILE A 65 0.86 8.66 -17.77
N VAL A 66 1.86 8.18 -17.05
CA VAL A 66 2.41 8.83 -15.86
C VAL A 66 3.83 9.26 -16.16
N TYR A 67 4.10 10.54 -16.04
CA TYR A 67 5.45 11.09 -16.06
C TYR A 67 5.84 11.39 -14.62
N GLN A 68 6.92 10.79 -14.15
CA GLN A 68 7.42 10.97 -12.80
C GLN A 68 8.81 11.58 -12.82
N GLN A 69 9.03 12.58 -11.99
CA GLN A 69 10.33 13.22 -11.80
C GLN A 69 10.63 13.29 -10.30
N GLY A 70 11.58 12.49 -9.86
CA GLY A 70 11.82 12.30 -8.43
C GLY A 70 10.63 11.64 -7.73
N THR A 71 10.53 11.83 -6.43
CA THR A 71 9.45 11.28 -5.58
C THR A 71 8.28 12.25 -5.41
N THR A 72 8.48 13.53 -5.75
CA THR A 72 7.57 14.63 -5.38
C THR A 72 6.82 15.24 -6.56
N SER A 73 7.06 14.78 -7.78
CA SER A 73 6.47 15.39 -8.97
C SER A 73 5.97 14.34 -9.95
N ALA A 74 4.70 14.42 -10.32
CA ALA A 74 4.09 13.53 -11.30
C ALA A 74 3.13 14.30 -12.22
N ALA A 75 3.14 13.96 -13.52
CA ALA A 75 2.13 14.40 -14.47
C ALA A 75 1.40 13.18 -15.02
N TYR A 76 0.11 13.32 -15.19
CA TYR A 76 -0.80 12.28 -15.66
C TYR A 76 -1.47 12.74 -16.94
N GLU A 77 -1.50 11.87 -17.93
CA GLU A 77 -2.21 12.09 -19.18
C GLU A 77 -3.13 10.88 -19.42
N VAL A 78 -4.40 11.12 -19.57
CA VAL A 78 -5.38 10.10 -19.95
C VAL A 78 -5.71 10.26 -21.42
N THR A 79 -5.45 9.22 -22.20
CA THR A 79 -5.76 9.20 -23.63
C THR A 79 -6.81 8.16 -23.95
N LEU A 80 -7.60 8.41 -24.99
CA LEU A 80 -8.57 7.49 -25.55
C LEU A 80 -8.39 7.48 -27.08
N ASN A 81 -8.09 6.30 -27.66
CA ASN A 81 -7.67 6.20 -29.05
C ASN A 81 -6.50 7.13 -29.40
N ASP A 82 -5.48 7.17 -28.52
CA ASP A 82 -4.29 8.03 -28.62
C ASP A 82 -4.59 9.54 -28.67
N GLN A 83 -5.81 9.95 -28.36
CA GLN A 83 -6.19 11.35 -28.23
C GLN A 83 -6.22 11.76 -26.76
N PRO A 84 -5.59 12.87 -26.35
CA PRO A 84 -5.62 13.32 -24.98
C PRO A 84 -7.02 13.76 -24.57
N ILE A 85 -7.51 13.20 -23.47
CA ILE A 85 -8.80 13.54 -22.87
C ILE A 85 -8.60 14.60 -21.78
N VAL A 86 -7.64 14.34 -20.91
CA VAL A 86 -7.25 15.23 -19.82
C VAL A 86 -5.79 15.01 -19.49
N ASP A 87 -5.10 16.07 -19.15
CA ASP A 87 -3.81 16.02 -18.47
C ASP A 87 -3.86 16.83 -17.18
N TYR A 88 -3.07 16.42 -16.21
CA TYR A 88 -2.81 17.19 -14.99
C TYR A 88 -1.44 16.85 -14.44
N ALA A 89 -0.84 17.80 -13.75
CA ALA A 89 0.42 17.62 -13.05
C ALA A 89 0.26 18.05 -11.60
N VAL A 90 0.91 17.32 -10.71
CA VAL A 90 0.97 17.62 -9.28
C VAL A 90 2.44 17.63 -8.88
N GLN A 91 2.82 18.65 -8.15
CA GLN A 91 4.15 18.76 -7.55
C GLN A 91 4.01 19.09 -6.07
N PHE A 92 4.76 18.36 -5.25
CA PHE A 92 4.89 18.61 -3.83
C PHE A 92 6.29 19.15 -3.54
N SER A 93 6.36 20.14 -2.67
CA SER A 93 7.62 20.64 -2.11
C SER A 93 7.43 20.85 -0.61
N GLY A 94 7.58 19.76 0.16
CA GLY A 94 7.17 19.75 1.55
C GLY A 94 5.64 19.93 1.69
N ALA A 95 5.21 21.05 2.31
CA ALA A 95 3.80 21.39 2.46
C ALA A 95 3.20 22.06 1.22
N ASP A 96 4.03 22.55 0.30
CA ASP A 96 3.57 23.28 -0.89
C ASP A 96 3.07 22.29 -1.94
N VAL A 97 1.86 22.51 -2.44
CA VAL A 97 1.23 21.73 -3.48
C VAL A 97 0.93 22.60 -4.68
N TYR A 98 1.41 22.18 -5.83
CA TYR A 98 1.13 22.82 -7.11
C TYR A 98 0.35 21.86 -7.98
N VAL A 99 -0.75 22.32 -8.58
CA VAL A 99 -1.57 21.55 -9.50
C VAL A 99 -1.78 22.34 -10.78
N SER A 100 -1.44 21.74 -11.91
CA SER A 100 -1.69 22.30 -13.23
C SER A 100 -2.44 21.31 -14.12
N SER A 101 -3.23 21.82 -15.05
CA SER A 101 -3.95 21.01 -16.04
C SER A 101 -4.32 21.90 -17.23
N ASP A 102 -4.52 21.28 -18.42
CA ASP A 102 -5.08 21.98 -19.58
C ASP A 102 -6.50 22.54 -19.33
N LEU A 103 -7.16 22.04 -18.29
CA LEU A 103 -8.49 22.48 -17.87
C LEU A 103 -8.47 23.68 -16.95
N LEU A 104 -7.38 23.92 -16.23
CA LEU A 104 -7.31 24.93 -15.18
C LEU A 104 -6.97 26.33 -15.72
N GLY A 105 -6.15 26.39 -16.76
CA GLY A 105 -5.68 27.66 -17.36
C GLY A 105 -4.63 28.40 -16.52
N GLU A 106 -4.57 28.15 -15.22
CA GLU A 106 -3.61 28.66 -14.25
C GLU A 106 -3.06 27.49 -13.43
N THR A 107 -1.85 27.61 -12.90
CA THR A 107 -1.32 26.66 -11.92
C THR A 107 -1.88 27.02 -10.54
N LEU A 108 -2.51 26.07 -9.87
CA LEU A 108 -2.99 26.25 -8.50
C LEU A 108 -1.82 26.02 -7.54
N TYR A 109 -1.72 26.89 -6.55
CA TYR A 109 -0.82 26.74 -5.42
C TYR A 109 -1.61 26.72 -4.11
N LEU A 110 -1.19 25.85 -3.20
CA LEU A 110 -1.76 25.76 -1.85
C LEU A 110 -0.68 25.26 -0.89
N ASN A 111 -0.45 25.96 0.21
CA ASN A 111 0.33 25.46 1.32
C ASN A 111 -0.59 24.66 2.27
N LEU A 112 -0.35 23.35 2.41
CA LEU A 112 -1.20 22.48 3.22
C LEU A 112 -1.15 22.80 4.71
N ASP A 113 -0.06 23.37 5.20
CA ASP A 113 0.15 23.67 6.60
C ASP A 113 -0.52 25.01 7.00
N GLU A 114 -0.44 25.99 6.12
CA GLU A 114 -0.84 27.37 6.42
C GLU A 114 -2.23 27.73 5.83
N ASP A 115 -2.55 27.22 4.63
CA ASP A 115 -3.67 27.74 3.83
C ASP A 115 -4.94 26.87 3.85
N MET A 116 -4.84 25.61 4.34
CA MET A 116 -5.96 24.67 4.26
C MET A 116 -7.20 25.15 5.02
N GLN A 117 -7.03 25.87 6.12
CA GLN A 117 -8.16 26.44 6.86
C GLN A 117 -8.89 27.51 6.01
N HIS A 118 -8.14 28.41 5.39
CA HIS A 118 -8.69 29.42 4.49
C HIS A 118 -9.36 28.79 3.26
N PHE A 119 -8.71 27.81 2.65
CA PHE A 119 -9.28 27.05 1.54
C PHE A 119 -10.59 26.36 1.93
N GLY A 120 -10.65 25.73 3.11
CA GLY A 120 -11.87 25.14 3.66
C GLY A 120 -12.98 26.18 3.82
N GLU A 121 -12.67 27.35 4.34
CA GLU A 121 -13.62 28.46 4.44
C GLU A 121 -14.19 28.89 3.07
N LEU A 122 -13.31 29.01 2.05
CA LEU A 122 -13.74 29.35 0.70
C LEU A 122 -14.71 28.31 0.12
N VAL A 123 -14.43 27.02 0.31
CA VAL A 123 -15.28 25.94 -0.15
C VAL A 123 -16.66 25.98 0.52
N TYR A 124 -16.71 26.15 1.84
CA TYR A 124 -17.98 26.26 2.57
C TYR A 124 -18.78 27.52 2.18
N ARG A 125 -18.12 28.66 2.03
CA ARG A 125 -18.74 29.88 1.55
C ARG A 125 -19.38 29.70 0.18
N GLN A 126 -18.70 29.01 -0.73
CA GLN A 126 -19.22 28.71 -2.06
C GLN A 126 -20.45 27.79 -1.97
N GLN A 127 -20.39 26.71 -1.18
CA GLN A 127 -21.53 25.81 -0.99
C GLN A 127 -22.77 26.52 -0.45
N LEU A 128 -22.60 27.39 0.55
CA LEU A 128 -23.68 28.18 1.12
C LEU A 128 -24.26 29.20 0.13
N SER A 129 -23.39 29.81 -0.69
CA SER A 129 -23.80 30.71 -1.77
C SER A 129 -24.64 29.99 -2.84
N GLN A 130 -24.24 28.76 -3.22
CA GLN A 130 -25.00 27.93 -4.16
C GLN A 130 -26.39 27.56 -3.62
N ARG A 131 -26.55 27.49 -2.30
CA ARG A 131 -27.86 27.31 -1.64
C ARG A 131 -28.69 28.56 -1.57
N GLY A 132 -28.21 29.68 -2.12
CA GLY A 132 -28.94 30.97 -2.22
C GLY A 132 -28.89 31.80 -0.94
N LEU A 133 -27.98 31.55 0.00
CA LEU A 133 -27.81 32.35 1.20
C LEU A 133 -27.16 33.70 0.87
N THR A 134 -27.55 34.77 1.62
CA THR A 134 -26.94 36.09 1.46
C THR A 134 -25.54 36.13 2.07
N ALA A 135 -24.71 37.09 1.62
CA ALA A 135 -23.35 37.25 2.12
C ALA A 135 -23.27 37.46 3.64
N GLU A 136 -24.25 38.17 4.22
CA GLU A 136 -24.34 38.42 5.67
C GLU A 136 -24.57 37.11 6.43
N VAL A 137 -25.55 36.30 5.99
CA VAL A 137 -25.85 35.00 6.58
C VAL A 137 -24.66 34.03 6.42
N ILE A 138 -24.00 34.04 5.25
CA ILE A 138 -22.80 33.22 5.02
C ILE A 138 -21.70 33.61 6.02
N ASN A 139 -21.42 34.92 6.19
CA ASN A 139 -20.39 35.39 7.13
C ASN A 139 -20.67 34.94 8.56
N GLU A 140 -21.92 35.07 9.02
CA GLU A 140 -22.31 34.61 10.36
C GLU A 140 -22.19 33.10 10.49
N THR A 141 -22.61 32.36 9.48
CA THR A 141 -22.63 30.89 9.47
C THR A 141 -21.22 30.28 9.51
N VAL A 142 -20.28 30.79 8.70
CA VAL A 142 -18.90 30.23 8.64
C VAL A 142 -18.03 30.64 9.83
N SER A 143 -18.39 31.71 10.54
CA SER A 143 -17.63 32.19 11.72
C SER A 143 -18.12 31.63 13.04
N SER A 144 -19.15 30.80 13.07
CA SER A 144 -19.75 30.31 14.31
C SER A 144 -20.21 28.84 14.21
N GLY A 145 -20.24 28.17 15.37
CA GLY A 145 -20.81 26.83 15.54
C GLY A 145 -20.15 25.77 14.65
N TYR A 146 -20.97 24.88 14.13
CA TYR A 146 -20.54 23.68 13.39
C TYR A 146 -19.60 23.99 12.21
N TYR A 147 -19.85 25.04 11.43
CA TYR A 147 -19.00 25.33 10.26
C TYR A 147 -17.62 25.85 10.66
N ALA A 148 -17.51 26.64 11.71
CA ALA A 148 -16.22 27.09 12.20
C ALA A 148 -15.36 25.91 12.68
N GLU A 149 -15.99 24.94 13.36
CA GLU A 149 -15.32 23.70 13.78
C GLU A 149 -14.87 22.86 12.59
N GLN A 150 -15.72 22.67 11.58
CA GLN A 150 -15.36 21.94 10.35
C GLN A 150 -14.22 22.61 9.58
N ILE A 151 -14.20 23.94 9.51
CA ILE A 151 -13.12 24.70 8.87
C ILE A 151 -11.81 24.52 9.63
N ALA A 152 -11.85 24.54 10.97
CA ALA A 152 -10.67 24.27 11.81
C ALA A 152 -10.15 22.84 11.60
N GLN A 153 -11.05 21.84 11.49
CA GLN A 153 -10.67 20.46 11.19
C GLN A 153 -10.00 20.31 9.81
N VAL A 154 -10.47 21.04 8.79
CA VAL A 154 -9.81 21.08 7.47
C VAL A 154 -8.38 21.61 7.59
N GLY A 155 -8.17 22.69 8.37
CA GLY A 155 -6.84 23.21 8.66
C GLY A 155 -5.94 22.17 9.35
N GLN A 156 -6.46 21.52 10.40
CA GLN A 156 -5.72 20.49 11.11
C GLN A 156 -5.37 19.29 10.20
N MET A 157 -6.30 18.85 9.37
CA MET A 157 -6.05 17.80 8.37
C MET A 157 -4.93 18.21 7.41
N GLY A 158 -4.92 19.46 6.96
CA GLY A 158 -3.86 20.00 6.12
C GLY A 158 -2.48 19.91 6.78
N ALA A 159 -2.37 20.39 8.02
CA ALA A 159 -1.13 20.36 8.77
C ALA A 159 -0.62 18.93 8.99
N MET A 160 -1.50 17.98 9.30
CA MET A 160 -1.14 16.56 9.45
C MET A 160 -0.70 15.94 8.11
N THR A 161 -1.38 16.26 7.02
CA THR A 161 -0.99 15.81 5.68
C THR A 161 0.36 16.41 5.28
N ALA A 162 0.59 17.69 5.56
CA ALA A 162 1.88 18.35 5.33
C ALA A 162 3.02 17.66 6.09
N LYS A 163 2.77 17.23 7.34
CA LYS A 163 3.75 16.50 8.14
C LYS A 163 4.15 15.17 7.48
N VAL A 164 3.18 14.40 6.99
CA VAL A 164 3.43 13.17 6.22
C VAL A 164 4.27 13.46 4.98
N LEU A 165 3.93 14.48 4.20
CA LEU A 165 4.63 14.82 2.94
C LEU A 165 6.02 15.44 3.15
N LYS A 166 6.28 16.03 4.32
CA LYS A 166 7.61 16.55 4.71
C LYS A 166 8.57 15.43 5.15
N ASN A 167 8.09 14.18 5.27
CA ASN A 167 8.96 13.07 5.70
C ASN A 167 10.13 12.90 4.72
N PRO A 168 11.37 12.69 5.22
CA PRO A 168 12.56 12.55 4.38
C PRO A 168 12.47 11.44 3.32
N LEU A 169 11.66 10.39 3.54
CA LEU A 169 11.41 9.34 2.53
C LEU A 169 10.77 9.88 1.26
N PHE A 170 10.04 11.00 1.32
CA PHE A 170 9.45 11.65 0.15
C PHE A 170 10.29 12.81 -0.38
N THR A 171 11.04 13.50 0.49
CA THR A 171 11.74 14.73 0.13
C THR A 171 13.22 14.53 -0.17
N GLU A 172 13.81 13.45 0.32
CA GLU A 172 15.22 13.14 0.15
C GLU A 172 15.41 11.90 -0.72
N ASN A 173 16.49 11.89 -1.50
CA ASN A 173 16.86 10.74 -2.31
C ASN A 173 17.78 9.85 -1.46
N VAL A 174 17.20 8.84 -0.80
CA VAL A 174 17.97 7.93 0.06
C VAL A 174 18.91 7.08 -0.79
N GLN A 175 20.22 7.29 -0.61
CA GLN A 175 21.25 6.54 -1.32
C GLN A 175 21.52 5.20 -0.63
N ALA A 176 21.64 4.12 -1.41
CA ALA A 176 21.97 2.80 -0.86
C ALA A 176 23.28 2.80 -0.06
N GLU A 177 24.26 3.61 -0.46
CA GLU A 177 25.52 3.78 0.26
C GLU A 177 25.31 4.42 1.65
N GLU A 178 24.40 5.36 1.80
CA GLU A 178 24.05 5.99 3.09
C GLU A 178 23.41 4.98 4.04
N VAL A 179 22.52 4.12 3.51
CA VAL A 179 21.91 3.05 4.28
C VAL A 179 22.98 2.04 4.74
N LEU A 180 23.86 1.62 3.84
CA LEU A 180 24.95 0.71 4.18
C LEU A 180 25.92 1.30 5.21
N ASN A 181 26.27 2.58 5.08
CA ASN A 181 27.11 3.29 6.04
C ASN A 181 26.42 3.41 7.41
N SER A 182 25.13 3.68 7.45
CA SER A 182 24.34 3.73 8.69
C SER A 182 24.27 2.37 9.35
N LEU A 183 24.04 1.30 8.59
CA LEU A 183 24.08 -0.08 9.10
C LEU A 183 25.46 -0.45 9.67
N ALA A 184 26.54 -0.02 9.00
CA ALA A 184 27.90 -0.25 9.46
C ALA A 184 28.26 0.55 10.73
N ALA A 185 27.53 1.65 11.00
CA ALA A 185 27.72 2.48 12.19
C ALA A 185 26.97 1.95 13.43
N ILE A 186 26.10 0.95 13.28
CA ILE A 186 25.37 0.37 14.42
C ILE A 186 26.35 -0.25 15.44
N ASP A 187 26.19 0.11 16.71
CA ASP A 187 26.93 -0.53 17.80
C ASP A 187 26.32 -1.90 18.17
N PHE A 188 26.71 -2.91 17.38
CA PHE A 188 26.28 -4.28 17.66
C PHE A 188 26.82 -4.82 19.00
N THR A 189 27.91 -4.27 19.53
CA THR A 189 28.45 -4.70 20.83
C THR A 189 27.52 -4.26 21.96
N GLU A 190 27.05 -3.03 21.93
CA GLU A 190 26.08 -2.53 22.91
C GLU A 190 24.74 -3.24 22.77
N MET A 191 24.26 -3.48 21.53
CA MET A 191 23.06 -4.28 21.30
C MET A 191 23.20 -5.68 21.94
N GLN A 192 24.30 -6.38 21.69
CA GLN A 192 24.56 -7.71 22.26
C GLN A 192 24.61 -7.66 23.79
N ARG A 193 25.28 -6.65 24.38
CA ARG A 193 25.32 -6.44 25.83
C ARG A 193 23.91 -6.32 26.41
N ARG A 194 23.05 -5.50 25.82
CA ARG A 194 21.67 -5.29 26.26
C ARG A 194 20.81 -6.54 26.07
N LEU A 195 20.95 -7.25 24.94
CA LEU A 195 20.26 -8.52 24.69
C LEU A 195 20.66 -9.60 25.71
N ALA A 196 21.91 -9.59 26.20
CA ALA A 196 22.38 -10.53 27.21
C ALA A 196 21.67 -10.37 28.56
N GLU A 197 21.18 -9.17 28.90
CA GLU A 197 20.41 -8.90 30.13
C GLU A 197 19.08 -9.69 30.16
N TYR A 198 18.52 -9.98 28.99
CA TYR A 198 17.27 -10.72 28.82
C TYR A 198 17.49 -12.11 28.20
N GLN A 199 18.71 -12.62 28.29
CA GLN A 199 19.01 -13.94 27.73
C GLN A 199 18.45 -15.03 28.65
N PRO A 200 17.64 -15.97 28.12
CA PRO A 200 17.19 -17.11 28.92
C PRO A 200 18.36 -18.03 29.24
N SER A 201 18.25 -18.72 30.39
CA SER A 201 19.20 -19.78 30.73
C SER A 201 19.02 -20.95 29.76
N MET A 202 20.11 -21.33 29.09
CA MET A 202 20.08 -22.37 28.05
C MET A 202 20.81 -23.61 28.54
N THR A 203 20.26 -24.79 28.25
CA THR A 203 20.94 -26.09 28.36
C THR A 203 21.30 -26.53 26.94
N ILE A 204 22.56 -26.96 26.76
CA ILE A 204 23.06 -27.45 25.46
C ILE A 204 23.55 -28.89 25.67
N ASP A 205 22.94 -29.79 24.96
CA ASP A 205 23.25 -31.22 24.99
C ASP A 205 23.57 -31.76 23.58
N PRO A 206 24.38 -32.84 23.47
CA PRO A 206 24.55 -33.52 22.19
C PRO A 206 23.28 -34.27 21.80
N VAL A 207 22.93 -34.24 20.51
CA VAL A 207 21.84 -35.06 19.96
C VAL A 207 22.32 -36.52 19.87
N THR A 208 21.57 -37.42 20.51
CA THR A 208 21.89 -38.86 20.57
C THR A 208 21.02 -39.69 19.64
N GLU A 209 19.92 -39.13 19.14
CA GLU A 209 18.96 -39.83 18.29
C GLU A 209 18.85 -39.11 16.92
N GLN A 210 18.60 -39.89 15.88
CA GLN A 210 18.33 -39.33 14.57
C GLN A 210 16.94 -38.69 14.57
N LEU A 211 16.87 -37.42 14.17
CA LEU A 211 15.61 -36.70 14.03
C LEU A 211 14.88 -37.13 12.74
N GLU A 212 13.59 -37.35 12.84
CA GLU A 212 12.76 -37.65 11.67
C GLU A 212 12.32 -36.35 10.95
N GLY A 213 12.30 -36.41 9.62
CA GLY A 213 11.73 -35.35 8.77
C GLY A 213 12.58 -34.07 8.68
N CYS A 214 13.86 -34.12 9.04
CA CYS A 214 14.76 -32.96 8.92
C CYS A 214 16.22 -33.40 8.71
N ASP A 215 17.10 -32.45 8.42
CA ASP A 215 18.54 -32.66 8.31
C ASP A 215 19.14 -33.20 9.62
N PRO A 216 20.33 -33.85 9.58
CA PRO A 216 21.02 -34.29 10.77
C PRO A 216 21.43 -33.13 11.69
N ALA A 217 21.12 -33.27 12.97
CA ALA A 217 21.55 -32.33 14.01
C ALA A 217 22.58 -32.96 14.93
N ILE A 218 23.45 -32.13 15.52
CA ILE A 218 24.48 -32.60 16.47
C ILE A 218 24.28 -32.02 17.89
N GLN A 219 23.58 -30.89 18.02
CA GLN A 219 23.33 -30.27 19.30
C GLN A 219 21.85 -29.93 19.46
N VAL A 220 21.37 -30.04 20.68
CA VAL A 220 20.04 -29.54 21.10
C VAL A 220 20.22 -28.50 22.18
N CYS A 221 19.57 -27.36 22.00
CA CYS A 221 19.51 -26.26 22.94
C CYS A 221 18.08 -26.11 23.46
N THR A 222 17.89 -26.14 24.77
CA THR A 222 16.58 -25.95 25.40
C THR A 222 16.60 -24.75 26.35
N PHE A 223 15.55 -23.97 26.30
CA PHE A 223 15.38 -22.82 27.21
C PHE A 223 13.90 -22.44 27.36
N THR A 224 13.62 -21.69 28.40
CA THR A 224 12.32 -21.09 28.65
C THR A 224 12.39 -19.59 28.34
N LEU A 225 11.47 -19.11 27.49
CA LEU A 225 11.35 -17.71 27.10
C LEU A 225 10.11 -17.11 27.75
N THR A 226 10.28 -16.10 28.61
CA THR A 226 9.17 -15.35 29.22
C THR A 226 8.70 -14.22 28.31
N ASN A 227 7.48 -13.70 28.55
CA ASN A 227 6.99 -12.53 27.82
C ASN A 227 7.92 -11.33 28.01
N GLU A 228 8.41 -11.07 29.23
CA GLU A 228 9.33 -9.98 29.52
C GLU A 228 10.63 -10.10 28.70
N GLN A 229 11.20 -11.29 28.62
CA GLN A 229 12.40 -11.52 27.83
C GLN A 229 12.14 -11.27 26.34
N LEU A 230 11.02 -11.78 25.80
CA LEU A 230 10.67 -11.63 24.39
C LEU A 230 10.49 -10.14 24.04
N VAL A 231 9.60 -9.43 24.74
CA VAL A 231 9.28 -8.03 24.39
C VAL A 231 10.46 -7.09 24.57
N ASN A 232 11.29 -7.28 25.63
CA ASN A 232 12.49 -6.47 25.82
C ASN A 232 13.54 -6.73 24.73
N ARG A 233 13.73 -7.99 24.31
CA ARG A 233 14.65 -8.30 23.22
C ARG A 233 14.18 -7.71 21.89
N LEU A 234 12.88 -7.80 21.57
CA LEU A 234 12.30 -7.18 20.39
C LEU A 234 12.41 -5.65 20.43
N ALA A 235 12.15 -5.04 21.59
CA ALA A 235 12.30 -3.60 21.76
C ALA A 235 13.76 -3.14 21.55
N ILE A 236 14.75 -3.88 22.08
CA ILE A 236 16.18 -3.59 21.87
C ILE A 236 16.55 -3.70 20.38
N LEU A 237 16.07 -4.72 19.70
CA LEU A 237 16.30 -4.89 18.25
C LEU A 237 15.67 -3.73 17.47
N LEU A 238 14.46 -3.33 17.83
CA LEU A 238 13.75 -2.21 17.20
C LEU A 238 14.49 -0.88 17.45
N GLU A 239 14.87 -0.58 18.70
CA GLU A 239 15.67 0.61 19.05
C GLU A 239 17.00 0.64 18.29
N THR A 240 17.62 -0.52 18.11
CA THR A 240 18.86 -0.62 17.33
C THR A 240 18.61 -0.38 15.84
N ALA A 241 17.55 -0.95 15.28
CA ALA A 241 17.16 -0.73 13.89
C ALA A 241 16.81 0.74 13.62
N MET A 242 16.17 1.42 14.58
CA MET A 242 15.82 2.85 14.47
C MET A 242 17.04 3.80 14.54
N GLN A 243 18.26 3.30 14.83
CA GLN A 243 19.48 4.07 14.63
C GLN A 243 19.83 4.29 13.15
N VAL A 244 19.22 3.50 12.26
CA VAL A 244 19.34 3.68 10.82
C VAL A 244 18.33 4.75 10.37
N PRO A 245 18.76 5.89 9.82
CA PRO A 245 17.86 7.02 9.52
C PRO A 245 16.66 6.63 8.65
N VAL A 246 16.87 5.76 7.67
CA VAL A 246 15.77 5.30 6.80
C VAL A 246 14.72 4.51 7.57
N VAL A 247 15.11 3.71 8.57
CA VAL A 247 14.18 2.96 9.42
C VAL A 247 13.44 3.91 10.35
N GLN A 248 14.14 4.89 10.92
CA GLN A 248 13.51 5.92 11.74
C GLN A 248 12.52 6.75 10.93
N ASN A 249 12.90 7.23 9.76
CA ASN A 249 12.00 7.98 8.86
C ASN A 249 10.75 7.17 8.49
N PHE A 250 10.91 5.86 8.31
CA PHE A 250 9.77 4.97 8.06
C PHE A 250 8.86 4.83 9.28
N ALA A 251 9.43 4.71 10.48
CA ALA A 251 8.67 4.65 11.73
C ALA A 251 7.92 5.97 12.00
N ASP A 252 8.58 7.11 11.75
CA ASP A 252 7.97 8.45 11.87
C ASP A 252 6.83 8.62 10.86
N LEU A 253 7.04 8.18 9.60
CA LEU A 253 6.00 8.19 8.57
C LEU A 253 4.78 7.34 8.99
N ALA A 254 5.02 6.15 9.53
CA ALA A 254 3.96 5.26 10.00
C ALA A 254 3.17 5.90 11.15
N ALA A 255 3.86 6.56 12.10
CA ALA A 255 3.23 7.28 13.21
C ALA A 255 2.39 8.47 12.72
N ASP A 256 2.94 9.29 11.80
CA ASP A 256 2.24 10.44 11.25
C ASP A 256 1.02 10.01 10.41
N TYR A 257 1.15 8.92 9.64
CA TYR A 257 0.04 8.36 8.89
C TYR A 257 -1.05 7.78 9.80
N ASP A 258 -0.69 7.08 10.87
CA ASP A 258 -1.65 6.55 11.85
C ASP A 258 -2.42 7.68 12.54
N ASN A 259 -1.71 8.74 12.98
CA ASN A 259 -2.33 9.95 13.51
C ASN A 259 -3.31 10.58 12.52
N LEU A 260 -2.94 10.70 11.23
CA LEU A 260 -3.83 11.24 10.19
C LEU A 260 -5.08 10.36 10.01
N MET A 261 -4.92 9.03 9.97
CA MET A 261 -6.03 8.09 9.84
C MET A 261 -6.95 8.10 11.05
N GLN A 262 -6.40 8.18 12.27
CA GLN A 262 -7.18 8.32 13.50
C GLN A 262 -7.98 9.63 13.49
N PHE A 263 -7.35 10.74 13.12
CA PHE A 263 -8.03 12.02 12.96
C PHE A 263 -9.19 11.93 11.96
N MET A 264 -8.96 11.33 10.78
CA MET A 264 -10.00 11.17 9.75
C MET A 264 -11.15 10.25 10.18
N SER A 265 -10.90 9.32 11.09
CA SER A 265 -11.91 8.38 11.62
C SER A 265 -12.75 8.97 12.77
N GLN A 266 -12.32 10.10 13.35
CA GLN A 266 -13.06 10.74 14.43
C GLN A 266 -14.40 11.30 13.93
N THR A 267 -15.45 11.00 14.68
CA THR A 267 -16.80 11.54 14.46
C THR A 267 -17.13 12.73 15.37
N THR A 268 -16.19 13.08 16.25
CA THR A 268 -16.36 14.17 17.23
C THR A 268 -15.65 15.43 16.75
N THR A 269 -16.16 16.59 17.16
CA THR A 269 -15.56 17.91 16.89
C THR A 269 -14.50 18.31 17.93
N GLU A 270 -14.08 17.37 18.79
CA GLU A 270 -13.03 17.62 19.76
C GLU A 270 -11.68 17.80 19.06
N GLU A 271 -10.85 18.67 19.58
CA GLU A 271 -9.51 18.92 19.05
C GLU A 271 -8.66 17.65 19.16
N TYR A 272 -8.21 17.14 18.02
CA TYR A 272 -7.34 15.98 17.97
C TYR A 272 -5.91 16.39 18.34
N VAL A 273 -5.35 15.72 19.31
CA VAL A 273 -3.94 15.88 19.70
C VAL A 273 -3.15 14.70 19.13
N PRO A 274 -2.25 14.90 18.15
CA PRO A 274 -1.40 13.84 17.61
C PRO A 274 -0.58 13.20 18.73
N GLN A 275 -0.52 11.87 18.74
CA GLN A 275 0.24 11.12 19.71
C GLN A 275 1.66 10.87 19.21
N GLU A 276 2.64 11.10 20.06
CA GLU A 276 4.00 10.66 19.81
C GLU A 276 4.10 9.15 20.11
N ILE A 277 4.52 8.38 19.11
CA ILE A 277 4.57 6.92 19.20
C ILE A 277 6.00 6.48 19.53
N ASP A 278 6.21 6.01 20.75
CA ASP A 278 7.41 5.25 21.10
C ASP A 278 7.17 3.76 20.82
N TRP A 279 7.56 3.32 19.62
CA TRP A 279 7.38 1.95 19.17
C TRP A 279 8.03 0.90 20.09
N ALA A 280 9.21 1.21 20.64
CA ALA A 280 9.90 0.29 21.54
C ALA A 280 9.19 0.19 22.89
N ALA A 281 8.69 1.31 23.43
CA ALA A 281 7.87 1.31 24.63
C ALA A 281 6.54 0.58 24.41
N GLN A 282 5.91 0.74 23.27
CA GLN A 282 4.70 -0.01 22.92
C GLN A 282 4.97 -1.53 22.86
N VAL A 283 6.06 -1.95 22.23
CA VAL A 283 6.45 -3.36 22.19
C VAL A 283 6.64 -3.92 23.61
N ARG A 284 7.28 -3.17 24.52
CA ARG A 284 7.46 -3.60 25.91
C ARG A 284 6.16 -3.76 26.68
N GLN A 285 5.12 -3.02 26.31
CA GLN A 285 3.80 -3.09 26.96
C GLN A 285 2.92 -4.21 26.39
N GLN A 286 3.32 -4.84 25.28
CA GLN A 286 2.54 -5.93 24.67
C GLN A 286 2.65 -7.22 25.48
N THR A 287 1.53 -7.94 25.53
CA THR A 287 1.51 -9.33 25.97
C THR A 287 1.55 -10.23 24.74
N MET A 288 2.75 -10.61 24.33
CA MET A 288 2.96 -11.51 23.19
C MET A 288 2.88 -12.99 23.58
N LEU A 289 3.23 -13.29 24.84
CA LEU A 289 3.12 -14.63 25.40
C LEU A 289 2.26 -14.58 26.66
N TYR A 290 1.19 -15.32 26.69
CA TYR A 290 0.32 -15.50 27.87
C TYR A 290 0.83 -16.57 28.83
N SER A 291 1.81 -17.36 28.40
CA SER A 291 2.57 -18.30 29.24
C SER A 291 4.02 -18.33 28.78
N ASP A 292 4.92 -18.77 29.66
CA ASP A 292 6.31 -18.99 29.28
C ASP A 292 6.39 -19.99 28.13
N ALA A 293 7.14 -19.65 27.08
CA ALA A 293 7.38 -20.52 25.95
C ALA A 293 8.57 -21.45 26.20
N GLN A 294 8.36 -22.75 26.02
CA GLN A 294 9.43 -23.76 26.03
C GLN A 294 9.99 -23.86 24.63
N VAL A 295 11.25 -23.52 24.44
CA VAL A 295 11.94 -23.52 23.16
C VAL A 295 12.97 -24.63 23.11
N THR A 296 12.91 -25.45 22.06
CA THR A 296 13.89 -26.49 21.74
C THR A 296 14.43 -26.25 20.33
N MET A 297 15.73 -26.00 20.22
CA MET A 297 16.41 -25.77 18.95
C MET A 297 17.44 -26.85 18.70
N TYR A 298 17.44 -27.42 17.51
CA TYR A 298 18.44 -28.38 17.04
C TYR A 298 19.31 -27.73 15.98
N THR A 299 20.64 -27.91 16.10
CA THR A 299 21.59 -27.31 15.18
C THR A 299 22.53 -28.39 14.58
N ASP A 300 22.97 -28.12 13.35
CA ASP A 300 23.96 -28.93 12.66
C ASP A 300 25.42 -28.63 13.10
N ALA A 301 26.39 -29.27 12.45
CA ALA A 301 27.81 -29.07 12.71
C ALA A 301 28.33 -27.65 12.40
N GLN A 302 27.60 -26.89 11.62
CA GLN A 302 27.86 -25.50 11.28
C GLN A 302 27.13 -24.49 12.21
N GLY A 303 26.37 -24.99 13.18
CA GLY A 303 25.57 -24.19 14.09
C GLY A 303 24.29 -23.65 13.46
N GLN A 304 23.89 -24.15 12.29
CA GLN A 304 22.67 -23.73 11.61
C GLN A 304 21.46 -24.46 12.18
N LEU A 305 20.33 -23.76 12.27
CA LEU A 305 19.08 -24.32 12.76
C LEU A 305 18.56 -25.41 11.82
N VAL A 306 18.29 -26.59 12.38
CA VAL A 306 17.75 -27.77 11.69
C VAL A 306 16.28 -27.99 12.06
N LYS A 307 15.97 -27.87 13.36
CA LYS A 307 14.62 -28.04 13.88
C LYS A 307 14.39 -27.06 15.03
N LEU A 308 13.19 -26.48 15.04
CA LEU A 308 12.71 -25.61 16.11
C LEU A 308 11.37 -26.14 16.61
N ILE A 309 11.23 -26.23 17.93
CA ILE A 309 9.95 -26.55 18.59
C ILE A 309 9.71 -25.47 19.63
N VAL A 310 8.53 -24.84 19.58
CA VAL A 310 8.11 -23.84 20.55
C VAL A 310 6.75 -24.24 21.09
N ASN A 311 6.68 -24.45 22.40
CA ASN A 311 5.45 -24.77 23.10
C ASN A 311 5.06 -23.60 24.01
N TYR A 312 3.86 -23.08 23.86
CA TYR A 312 3.33 -21.97 24.68
C TYR A 312 1.80 -22.08 24.78
N SER A 313 1.18 -21.16 25.50
CA SER A 313 -0.29 -21.08 25.54
C SER A 313 -0.76 -19.74 24.95
N ALA A 314 -1.83 -19.77 24.20
CA ALA A 314 -2.45 -18.61 23.58
C ALA A 314 -3.94 -18.53 23.89
N LEU A 315 -4.55 -17.38 23.62
CA LEU A 315 -6.00 -17.25 23.64
C LEU A 315 -6.63 -18.07 22.49
N PRO A 316 -7.81 -18.66 22.67
CA PRO A 316 -8.56 -19.24 21.57
C PRO A 316 -9.04 -18.16 20.60
N ASP A 317 -9.27 -18.53 19.33
CA ASP A 317 -9.59 -17.59 18.24
C ASP A 317 -10.83 -16.72 18.52
N TRP A 318 -11.80 -17.25 19.26
CA TRP A 318 -12.98 -16.51 19.65
C TRP A 318 -12.68 -15.41 20.67
N ALA A 319 -11.71 -15.66 21.58
CA ALA A 319 -11.32 -14.71 22.62
C ALA A 319 -10.40 -13.61 22.06
N GLU A 320 -9.55 -13.93 21.08
CA GLU A 320 -8.72 -12.95 20.35
C GLU A 320 -9.55 -11.88 19.63
N ARG A 321 -10.77 -12.24 19.22
CA ARG A 321 -11.72 -11.31 18.56
C ARG A 321 -12.50 -10.43 19.54
N MET A 322 -12.42 -10.72 20.82
CA MET A 322 -13.12 -10.00 21.88
C MET A 322 -12.09 -9.24 22.73
N SER A 323 -11.98 -7.94 22.54
CA SER A 323 -11.00 -7.09 23.23
C SER A 323 -11.14 -7.03 24.77
N GLU A 324 -12.18 -7.62 25.35
CA GLU A 324 -12.51 -7.57 26.78
C GLU A 324 -12.26 -8.90 27.51
N VAL A 325 -11.73 -9.93 26.85
CA VAL A 325 -11.49 -11.23 27.49
C VAL A 325 -10.18 -11.20 28.24
N GLU A 326 -10.24 -11.28 29.58
CA GLU A 326 -9.05 -11.45 30.41
C GLU A 326 -8.44 -12.85 30.20
N PRO A 327 -7.13 -12.94 29.91
CA PRO A 327 -6.43 -14.22 29.72
C PRO A 327 -6.24 -14.92 31.08
N THR A 328 -7.17 -15.82 31.41
CA THR A 328 -7.05 -16.68 32.59
C THR A 328 -6.57 -18.07 32.19
N GLU A 329 -5.89 -18.79 33.12
CA GLU A 329 -5.37 -20.16 32.84
C GLU A 329 -6.43 -21.12 32.29
N GLY A 330 -7.71 -20.94 32.64
CA GLY A 330 -8.80 -21.78 32.16
C GLY A 330 -9.23 -21.50 30.71
N ILE A 331 -8.81 -20.37 30.15
CA ILE A 331 -9.15 -19.96 28.76
C ILE A 331 -7.98 -20.26 27.81
N LEU A 332 -6.74 -20.16 28.30
CA LEU A 332 -5.55 -20.39 27.49
C LEU A 332 -5.48 -21.82 26.95
N LYS A 333 -5.10 -21.95 25.70
CA LYS A 333 -4.95 -23.22 24.98
C LYS A 333 -3.50 -23.48 24.60
N PRO A 334 -3.05 -24.75 24.66
CA PRO A 334 -1.70 -25.09 24.25
C PRO A 334 -1.52 -24.84 22.74
N VAL A 335 -0.37 -24.32 22.40
CA VAL A 335 0.09 -24.10 21.01
C VAL A 335 1.46 -24.71 20.87
N THR A 336 1.66 -25.48 19.81
CA THR A 336 2.95 -26.04 19.42
C THR A 336 3.30 -25.53 18.03
N PHE A 337 4.43 -24.84 17.92
CA PHE A 337 5.04 -24.52 16.64
C PHE A 337 6.23 -25.45 16.41
N THR A 338 6.26 -26.11 15.27
CA THR A 338 7.40 -26.95 14.84
C THR A 338 7.88 -26.49 13.47
N MET A 339 9.19 -26.34 13.30
CA MET A 339 9.83 -26.07 12.02
C MET A 339 10.95 -27.06 11.79
N ASN A 340 11.03 -27.64 10.60
CA ASN A 340 12.06 -28.57 10.16
C ASN A 340 12.76 -28.01 8.92
N ARG A 341 14.08 -28.10 8.87
CA ARG A 341 14.88 -27.80 7.68
C ARG A 341 15.31 -29.08 6.99
N ASN A 342 15.19 -29.10 5.67
CA ASN A 342 15.67 -30.17 4.79
C ASN A 342 16.56 -29.58 3.70
N THR A 343 17.74 -30.09 3.54
CA THR A 343 18.64 -29.74 2.43
C THR A 343 18.25 -30.53 1.19
N LEU A 344 17.87 -29.84 0.13
CA LEU A 344 17.56 -30.44 -1.17
C LEU A 344 18.79 -30.42 -2.08
N ALA A 345 18.71 -31.12 -3.22
CA ALA A 345 19.78 -31.12 -4.20
C ALA A 345 20.09 -29.74 -4.80
N ASP A 346 19.08 -28.85 -4.86
CA ASP A 346 19.09 -27.53 -5.50
C ASP A 346 18.65 -26.39 -4.56
N GLY A 347 18.63 -26.64 -3.24
CA GLY A 347 18.23 -25.60 -2.31
C GLY A 347 17.93 -26.06 -0.89
N LEU A 348 17.12 -25.29 -0.20
CA LEU A 348 16.67 -25.54 1.17
C LEU A 348 15.15 -25.59 1.23
N GLN A 349 14.62 -26.46 2.08
CA GLN A 349 13.21 -26.52 2.40
C GLN A 349 13.02 -26.39 3.90
N TYR A 350 12.04 -25.57 4.29
CA TYR A 350 11.55 -25.43 5.65
C TYR A 350 10.09 -25.81 5.69
N ASP A 351 9.78 -26.88 6.40
CA ASP A 351 8.40 -27.29 6.70
C ASP A 351 8.06 -26.84 8.11
N TRP A 352 6.91 -26.24 8.29
CA TRP A 352 6.45 -25.83 9.62
C TRP A 352 4.99 -26.19 9.86
N THR A 353 4.67 -26.38 11.13
CA THR A 353 3.33 -26.69 11.61
C THR A 353 3.04 -25.84 12.85
N LEU A 354 1.89 -25.21 12.91
CA LEU A 354 1.34 -24.54 14.07
C LEU A 354 0.06 -25.29 14.49
N GLU A 355 0.15 -25.96 15.61
CA GLU A 355 -0.99 -26.70 16.20
C GLU A 355 -1.62 -25.85 17.29
N LYS A 356 -2.88 -25.53 17.17
CA LYS A 356 -3.68 -24.78 18.16
C LYS A 356 -5.05 -25.44 18.28
N GLU A 357 -5.35 -26.02 19.46
CA GLU A 357 -6.57 -26.80 19.72
C GLU A 357 -6.73 -27.99 18.74
N GLU A 358 -7.83 -28.00 17.98
CA GLU A 358 -8.10 -29.01 16.94
C GLU A 358 -7.66 -28.53 15.55
N ASN A 359 -7.14 -27.30 15.45
CA ASN A 359 -6.70 -26.71 14.19
C ASN A 359 -5.19 -26.88 14.00
N SER A 360 -4.81 -27.21 12.79
CA SER A 360 -3.41 -27.25 12.38
C SER A 360 -3.22 -26.39 11.15
N THR A 361 -2.33 -25.40 11.26
CA THR A 361 -1.87 -24.63 10.11
C THR A 361 -0.51 -25.14 9.73
N THR A 362 -0.32 -25.53 8.48
CA THR A 362 0.97 -26.00 7.98
C THR A 362 1.49 -25.07 6.89
N GLY A 363 2.79 -25.08 6.71
CA GLY A 363 3.41 -24.34 5.62
C GLY A 363 4.74 -24.95 5.21
N ARG A 364 5.13 -24.62 4.01
CA ARG A 364 6.40 -25.03 3.42
C ARG A 364 7.03 -23.84 2.70
N LEU A 365 8.29 -23.57 2.99
CA LEU A 365 9.11 -22.63 2.25
C LEU A 365 10.23 -23.39 1.56
N THR A 366 10.27 -23.38 0.25
CA THR A 366 11.36 -23.94 -0.56
C THR A 366 12.15 -22.79 -1.16
N ILE A 367 13.48 -22.81 -1.01
CA ILE A 367 14.38 -21.78 -1.54
C ILE A 367 15.41 -22.48 -2.40
N GLY A 368 15.33 -22.28 -3.71
CA GLY A 368 16.31 -22.72 -4.70
C GLY A 368 17.22 -21.56 -5.15
N GLU A 369 18.10 -21.84 -6.10
CA GLU A 369 19.05 -20.82 -6.62
C GLU A 369 18.33 -19.65 -7.33
N LYS A 370 17.21 -19.92 -7.99
CA LYS A 370 16.48 -18.93 -8.83
C LYS A 370 14.98 -18.89 -8.55
N ASN A 371 14.53 -19.67 -7.62
CA ASN A 371 13.12 -19.76 -7.26
C ASN A 371 12.94 -19.88 -5.75
N ALA A 372 11.82 -19.39 -5.28
CA ALA A 372 11.33 -19.65 -3.94
C ALA A 372 9.83 -19.96 -4.02
N GLU A 373 9.37 -20.87 -3.19
CA GLU A 373 7.96 -21.21 -3.10
C GLU A 373 7.55 -21.27 -1.63
N LEU A 374 6.50 -20.56 -1.28
CA LEU A 374 5.84 -20.61 0.01
C LEU A 374 4.44 -21.19 -0.16
N VAL A 375 4.19 -22.33 0.47
CA VAL A 375 2.86 -22.96 0.54
C VAL A 375 2.32 -22.78 1.94
N LEU A 376 1.13 -22.24 2.08
CA LEU A 376 0.40 -22.05 3.34
C LEU A 376 -0.90 -22.82 3.28
N MET A 377 -1.16 -23.63 4.28
CA MET A 377 -2.41 -24.38 4.46
C MET A 377 -3.00 -24.00 5.82
N PRO A 378 -3.79 -22.92 5.89
CA PRO A 378 -4.40 -22.47 7.14
C PRO A 378 -5.43 -23.48 7.69
N ASP A 379 -5.97 -24.30 6.83
CA ASP A 379 -6.90 -25.39 7.13
C ASP A 379 -6.78 -26.50 6.07
N ASP A 380 -7.50 -27.61 6.27
CA ASP A 380 -7.48 -28.76 5.35
C ASP A 380 -8.15 -28.47 3.98
N GLN A 381 -8.83 -27.35 3.83
CA GLN A 381 -9.62 -27.02 2.64
C GLN A 381 -9.08 -25.84 1.84
N THR A 382 -8.11 -25.10 2.42
CA THR A 382 -7.57 -23.89 1.80
C THR A 382 -6.06 -24.00 1.67
N GLN A 383 -5.55 -23.77 0.48
CA GLN A 383 -4.12 -23.69 0.20
C GLN A 383 -3.81 -22.37 -0.51
N THR A 384 -2.82 -21.65 -0.02
CA THR A 384 -2.24 -20.51 -0.71
C THR A 384 -0.79 -20.82 -1.07
N THR A 385 -0.45 -20.71 -2.33
CA THR A 385 0.91 -20.89 -2.86
C THR A 385 1.42 -19.55 -3.37
N ILE A 386 2.59 -19.15 -2.92
CA ILE A 386 3.30 -17.96 -3.41
C ILE A 386 4.59 -18.44 -4.04
N SER A 387 4.71 -18.33 -5.35
CA SER A 387 5.90 -18.73 -6.10
C SER A 387 6.64 -17.49 -6.60
N LEU A 388 7.95 -17.49 -6.42
CA LEU A 388 8.88 -16.48 -6.92
C LEU A 388 9.88 -17.14 -7.85
N THR A 389 10.01 -16.61 -9.06
CA THR A 389 11.06 -17.04 -10.01
C THR A 389 11.88 -15.83 -10.46
N VAL A 390 13.20 -15.95 -10.42
CA VAL A 390 14.14 -14.92 -10.81
C VAL A 390 15.00 -15.42 -11.96
N GLU A 391 14.92 -14.77 -13.11
CA GLU A 391 15.73 -15.05 -14.29
C GLU A 391 16.70 -13.90 -14.55
N PRO A 392 17.93 -13.94 -14.00
CA PRO A 392 18.92 -12.91 -14.27
C PRO A 392 19.41 -12.97 -15.71
N ASN A 393 19.63 -11.81 -16.30
CA ASN A 393 20.17 -11.69 -17.65
C ASN A 393 21.30 -10.63 -17.63
N ARG A 394 22.18 -10.62 -18.64
CA ARG A 394 23.35 -9.71 -18.70
C ARG A 394 22.99 -8.20 -18.73
N ARG A 395 21.76 -7.84 -19.02
CA ARG A 395 21.30 -6.44 -19.16
C ARG A 395 20.07 -6.14 -18.29
N GLY A 396 19.74 -7.04 -17.37
CA GLY A 396 18.56 -6.92 -16.54
C GLY A 396 18.12 -8.26 -15.99
N GLY A 397 16.85 -8.43 -15.72
CA GLY A 397 16.29 -9.67 -15.21
C GLY A 397 14.78 -9.70 -15.31
N ARG A 398 14.24 -10.89 -15.15
CA ARG A 398 12.81 -11.12 -15.02
C ARG A 398 12.54 -11.67 -13.64
N VAL A 399 11.52 -11.15 -13.01
CA VAL A 399 10.97 -11.62 -11.74
C VAL A 399 9.50 -11.92 -11.98
N ASP A 400 9.10 -13.15 -11.74
CA ASP A 400 7.70 -13.56 -11.77
C ASP A 400 7.29 -13.98 -10.37
N VAL A 401 6.17 -13.43 -9.90
CA VAL A 401 5.52 -13.79 -8.65
C VAL A 401 4.12 -14.29 -9.00
N GLU A 402 3.77 -15.46 -8.51
CA GLU A 402 2.44 -16.03 -8.63
C GLU A 402 1.88 -16.26 -7.24
N VAL A 403 0.69 -15.77 -6.97
CA VAL A 403 -0.07 -16.03 -5.74
C VAL A 403 -1.33 -16.76 -6.15
N ARG A 404 -1.41 -18.03 -5.78
CA ARG A 404 -2.53 -18.90 -6.06
C ARG A 404 -3.22 -19.31 -4.77
N THR A 405 -4.53 -19.09 -4.69
CA THR A 405 -5.35 -19.57 -3.58
C THR A 405 -6.40 -20.53 -4.13
N THR A 406 -6.40 -21.75 -3.61
CA THR A 406 -7.39 -22.78 -3.89
C THR A 406 -8.21 -23.03 -2.64
N SER A 407 -9.53 -23.07 -2.75
CA SER A 407 -10.44 -23.40 -1.64
C SER A 407 -11.47 -24.42 -2.07
N GLU A 408 -11.38 -25.63 -1.51
CA GLU A 408 -12.34 -26.70 -1.77
C GLU A 408 -13.75 -26.36 -1.23
N ALA A 409 -13.83 -25.60 -0.14
CA ALA A 409 -15.10 -25.21 0.49
C ALA A 409 -15.93 -24.28 -0.40
N ASN A 410 -15.29 -23.43 -1.19
CA ASN A 410 -15.95 -22.42 -2.03
C ASN A 410 -15.94 -22.78 -3.53
N GLY A 411 -15.18 -23.81 -3.93
CA GLY A 411 -15.00 -24.19 -5.33
C GLY A 411 -14.35 -23.09 -6.18
N THR A 412 -13.62 -22.14 -5.53
CA THR A 412 -13.01 -20.99 -6.18
C THR A 412 -11.50 -21.13 -6.18
N ASP A 413 -10.93 -21.15 -7.38
CA ASP A 413 -9.50 -20.93 -7.59
C ASP A 413 -9.30 -19.48 -8.01
N SER A 414 -8.51 -18.74 -7.24
CA SER A 414 -8.10 -17.39 -7.61
C SER A 414 -6.59 -17.32 -7.72
N ASP A 415 -6.10 -16.85 -8.87
CA ASP A 415 -4.68 -16.64 -9.12
C ASP A 415 -4.41 -15.18 -9.43
N ILE A 416 -3.35 -14.66 -8.83
CA ILE A 416 -2.77 -13.36 -9.20
C ILE A 416 -1.36 -13.62 -9.66
N GLN A 417 -1.06 -13.32 -10.91
CA GLN A 417 0.28 -13.41 -11.48
C GLN A 417 0.84 -12.02 -11.68
N PHE A 418 2.02 -11.79 -11.14
CA PHE A 418 2.76 -10.54 -11.29
C PHE A 418 4.11 -10.84 -11.92
N GLY A 419 4.40 -10.26 -13.09
CA GLY A 419 5.68 -10.40 -13.77
C GLY A 419 6.32 -9.03 -13.99
N VAL A 420 7.61 -8.90 -13.65
CA VAL A 420 8.41 -7.70 -13.92
C VAL A 420 9.63 -8.09 -14.73
N PHE A 421 9.78 -7.47 -15.87
CA PHE A 421 11.01 -7.50 -16.64
C PHE A 421 11.69 -6.13 -16.55
N THR A 422 12.95 -6.12 -16.13
CA THR A 422 13.76 -4.90 -16.08
C THR A 422 14.98 -5.06 -16.97
N SER A 423 15.24 -4.09 -17.82
CA SER A 423 16.47 -3.99 -18.57
C SER A 423 16.95 -2.53 -18.60
N GLY A 424 18.28 -2.33 -18.65
CA GLY A 424 18.81 -0.97 -18.75
C GLY A 424 20.19 -0.82 -18.12
N SER A 425 20.60 0.42 -18.05
CA SER A 425 21.80 0.88 -17.37
C SER A 425 21.42 1.98 -16.37
N SER A 426 22.35 2.45 -15.54
CA SER A 426 22.14 3.58 -14.64
C SER A 426 21.62 4.87 -15.31
N SER A 427 21.73 4.97 -16.65
CA SER A 427 21.26 6.14 -17.42
C SER A 427 20.01 5.88 -18.28
N SER A 428 19.52 4.65 -18.34
CA SER A 428 18.38 4.26 -19.19
C SER A 428 17.67 3.06 -18.59
N VAL A 429 16.51 3.27 -18.03
CA VAL A 429 15.67 2.23 -17.45
C VAL A 429 14.58 1.87 -18.45
N TYR A 430 14.39 0.57 -18.68
CA TYR A 430 13.22 -0.01 -19.33
C TYR A 430 12.67 -1.09 -18.40
N ARG A 431 11.40 -0.96 -18.05
CA ARG A 431 10.70 -1.93 -17.21
C ARG A 431 9.35 -2.23 -17.82
N GLU A 432 9.05 -3.50 -17.96
CA GLU A 432 7.69 -3.97 -18.23
C GLU A 432 7.15 -4.69 -17.01
N SER A 433 5.93 -4.42 -16.62
CA SER A 433 5.24 -5.24 -15.65
C SER A 433 3.88 -5.68 -16.17
N ARG A 434 3.44 -6.84 -15.69
CA ARG A 434 2.18 -7.45 -16.05
C ARG A 434 1.55 -8.05 -14.81
N ILE A 435 0.32 -7.63 -14.54
CA ILE A 435 -0.50 -8.21 -13.47
C ILE A 435 -1.66 -8.90 -14.16
N ARG A 436 -1.88 -10.18 -13.86
CA ARG A 436 -3.01 -10.96 -14.34
C ARG A 436 -3.88 -11.38 -13.17
N LEU A 437 -5.16 -11.18 -13.31
CA LEU A 437 -6.18 -11.74 -12.43
C LEU A 437 -6.79 -12.94 -13.12
N LEU A 438 -6.71 -14.12 -12.51
CA LEU A 438 -7.21 -15.36 -13.06
C LEU A 438 -8.24 -15.99 -12.11
N SER A 439 -9.12 -16.79 -12.66
CA SER A 439 -10.00 -17.68 -11.91
C SER A 439 -10.15 -18.99 -12.67
N GLY A 440 -9.94 -20.12 -11.99
CA GLY A 440 -9.96 -21.44 -12.64
C GLY A 440 -8.94 -21.60 -13.78
N GLY A 441 -7.82 -20.87 -13.73
CA GLY A 441 -6.78 -20.87 -14.77
C GLY A 441 -7.09 -19.99 -16.01
N GLU A 442 -8.29 -19.38 -16.07
CA GLU A 442 -8.66 -18.44 -17.15
C GLU A 442 -8.37 -16.99 -16.74
N VAL A 443 -7.87 -16.18 -17.67
CA VAL A 443 -7.55 -14.76 -17.43
C VAL A 443 -8.84 -13.95 -17.41
N GLY A 444 -9.07 -13.22 -16.32
CA GLY A 444 -10.17 -12.28 -16.16
C GLY A 444 -9.82 -10.85 -16.52
N LEU A 445 -8.57 -10.43 -16.27
CA LEU A 445 -8.07 -9.10 -16.61
C LEU A 445 -6.54 -9.10 -16.61
N THR A 446 -5.94 -8.38 -17.54
CA THR A 446 -4.49 -8.12 -17.54
C THR A 446 -4.23 -6.61 -17.49
N ILE A 447 -3.38 -6.20 -16.53
CA ILE A 447 -2.87 -4.84 -16.42
C ILE A 447 -1.42 -4.87 -16.91
N TYR A 448 -1.11 -4.07 -17.90
CA TYR A 448 0.24 -3.89 -18.41
C TYR A 448 0.76 -2.53 -18.03
N THR A 449 2.03 -2.46 -17.64
CA THR A 449 2.74 -1.20 -17.54
C THR A 449 4.06 -1.28 -18.28
N THR A 450 4.42 -0.20 -18.95
CA THR A 450 5.73 -0.06 -19.59
C THR A 450 6.34 1.25 -19.12
N THR A 451 7.46 1.16 -18.42
CA THR A 451 8.20 2.32 -17.89
C THR A 451 9.52 2.46 -18.61
N PHE A 452 9.84 3.66 -19.03
CA PHE A 452 11.12 3.97 -19.66
C PHE A 452 11.61 5.36 -19.24
N SER A 453 12.94 5.53 -19.22
CA SER A 453 13.53 6.83 -18.98
C SER A 453 13.18 7.80 -20.09
N CYS A 454 12.83 9.01 -19.73
CA CYS A 454 12.49 10.07 -20.67
C CYS A 454 13.14 11.40 -20.25
N LYS A 455 13.07 12.39 -21.12
CA LYS A 455 13.44 13.76 -20.73
C LYS A 455 12.41 14.28 -19.73
N PRO A 456 12.85 15.06 -18.72
CA PRO A 456 11.93 15.75 -17.84
C PRO A 456 10.89 16.52 -18.64
N ARG A 457 9.61 16.34 -18.30
CA ARG A 457 8.52 17.16 -18.83
C ARG A 457 8.33 18.32 -17.85
N PRO A 458 8.17 19.57 -18.31
CA PRO A 458 7.73 20.64 -17.44
C PRO A 458 6.42 20.22 -16.78
N LEU A 459 6.44 20.08 -15.46
CA LEU A 459 5.26 19.65 -14.69
C LEU A 459 4.33 20.83 -14.41
N LEU A 460 4.92 22.03 -14.33
CA LEU A 460 4.17 23.27 -14.15
C LEU A 460 4.18 24.05 -15.46
N SER A 461 3.04 24.62 -15.82
CA SER A 461 3.00 25.58 -16.93
C SER A 461 3.75 26.87 -16.53
N ASP A 462 4.35 27.56 -17.51
CA ASP A 462 4.90 28.93 -17.31
C ASP A 462 3.77 29.98 -17.09
N GLY A 463 2.56 29.53 -16.84
CA GLY A 463 1.37 30.37 -16.62
C GLY A 463 1.33 31.01 -15.24
N ASP A 464 0.37 31.89 -15.08
CA ASP A 464 0.12 32.56 -13.79
C ASP A 464 -0.20 31.53 -12.70
N VAL A 465 0.36 31.73 -11.52
CA VAL A 465 0.07 30.91 -10.33
C VAL A 465 -1.10 31.56 -9.58
N LEU A 466 -2.12 30.77 -9.35
CA LEU A 466 -3.27 31.14 -8.52
C LEU A 466 -3.05 30.62 -7.10
N ASP A 467 -2.72 31.53 -6.19
CA ASP A 467 -2.53 31.22 -4.78
C ASP A 467 -3.89 31.06 -4.10
N LEU A 468 -4.21 29.83 -3.66
CA LEU A 468 -5.46 29.51 -2.98
C LEU A 468 -5.47 29.96 -1.51
N GLY A 469 -4.33 30.22 -0.90
CA GLY A 469 -4.20 30.79 0.43
C GLY A 469 -4.53 32.28 0.49
N GLU A 470 -4.27 33.02 -0.59
CA GLU A 470 -4.48 34.47 -0.67
C GLU A 470 -5.71 34.88 -1.49
N ILE A 471 -6.39 33.93 -2.15
CA ILE A 471 -7.49 34.23 -3.06
C ILE A 471 -8.74 34.76 -2.33
N SER A 472 -9.37 35.80 -2.87
CA SER A 472 -10.66 36.24 -2.36
C SER A 472 -11.81 35.31 -2.76
N SER A 473 -12.87 35.25 -1.93
CA SER A 473 -14.07 34.44 -2.22
C SER A 473 -14.70 34.76 -3.58
N ALA A 474 -14.67 36.02 -4.01
CA ALA A 474 -15.19 36.41 -5.31
C ALA A 474 -14.38 35.84 -6.48
N ARG A 475 -13.03 35.87 -6.38
CA ARG A 475 -12.14 35.32 -7.40
C ARG A 475 -12.21 33.78 -7.38
N PHE A 476 -12.29 33.15 -6.21
CA PHE A 476 -12.50 31.72 -6.06
C PHE A 476 -13.79 31.24 -6.74
N ASN A 477 -14.92 31.92 -6.51
CA ASN A 477 -16.18 31.59 -7.15
C ASN A 477 -16.13 31.77 -8.68
N ALA A 478 -15.49 32.81 -9.19
CA ALA A 478 -15.28 32.99 -10.63
C ALA A 478 -14.40 31.86 -11.22
N TYR A 479 -13.36 31.48 -10.51
CA TYR A 479 -12.48 30.36 -10.90
C TYR A 479 -13.24 29.02 -10.95
N MET A 480 -14.06 28.72 -9.93
CA MET A 480 -14.86 27.49 -9.88
C MET A 480 -15.88 27.41 -11.01
N LEU A 481 -16.46 28.55 -11.42
CA LEU A 481 -17.35 28.62 -12.58
C LEU A 481 -16.58 28.32 -13.89
N THR A 482 -15.38 28.88 -14.04
CA THR A 482 -14.51 28.61 -15.19
C THR A 482 -14.10 27.13 -15.23
N LEU A 483 -13.73 26.54 -14.09
CA LEU A 483 -13.42 25.13 -13.95
C LEU A 483 -14.60 24.23 -14.34
N ALA A 484 -15.81 24.52 -13.84
CA ALA A 484 -17.03 23.78 -14.21
C ALA A 484 -17.28 23.82 -15.73
N THR A 485 -17.06 24.99 -16.35
CA THR A 485 -17.16 25.16 -17.81
C THR A 485 -16.10 24.35 -18.55
N SER A 486 -14.86 24.31 -18.05
CA SER A 486 -13.76 23.54 -18.63
C SER A 486 -14.00 22.04 -18.51
N ILE A 487 -14.44 21.56 -17.34
CA ILE A 487 -14.83 20.16 -17.13
C ILE A 487 -15.93 19.72 -18.11
N SER A 488 -16.88 20.61 -18.40
CA SER A 488 -17.95 20.31 -19.37
C SER A 488 -17.44 19.97 -20.78
N LYS A 489 -16.21 20.39 -21.12
CA LYS A 489 -15.57 20.10 -22.41
C LYS A 489 -14.95 18.69 -22.45
N ILE A 490 -14.74 18.05 -21.30
CA ILE A 490 -14.20 16.67 -21.24
C ILE A 490 -15.21 15.68 -21.83
N LEU A 491 -16.47 15.80 -21.49
CA LEU A 491 -17.51 14.88 -21.96
C LEU A 491 -17.59 14.79 -23.49
N PRO A 492 -17.63 15.88 -24.25
CA PRO A 492 -17.54 15.84 -25.71
C PRO A 492 -16.23 15.19 -26.20
N ARG A 493 -15.07 15.47 -25.57
CA ARG A 493 -13.80 14.83 -25.93
C ARG A 493 -13.87 13.31 -25.77
N ILE A 494 -14.43 12.82 -24.65
CA ILE A 494 -14.66 11.40 -24.41
C ILE A 494 -15.58 10.83 -25.50
N LEU A 495 -16.76 11.43 -25.69
CA LEU A 495 -17.77 10.93 -26.64
C LEU A 495 -17.25 10.87 -28.07
N MET A 496 -16.42 11.82 -28.50
CA MET A 496 -15.84 11.83 -29.84
C MET A 496 -14.79 10.72 -30.05
N ASN A 497 -14.12 10.31 -28.98
CA ASN A 497 -13.03 9.34 -29.04
C ASN A 497 -13.42 7.94 -28.53
N LEU A 498 -14.69 7.71 -28.14
CA LEU A 498 -15.18 6.38 -27.79
C LEU A 498 -15.09 5.40 -28.95
N PRO A 499 -14.73 4.14 -28.72
CA PRO A 499 -14.85 3.06 -29.73
C PRO A 499 -16.28 2.92 -30.27
N ASN A 500 -16.40 2.47 -31.50
CA ASN A 500 -17.71 2.35 -32.14
C ASN A 500 -18.65 1.36 -31.44
N SER A 501 -18.12 0.27 -30.87
CA SER A 501 -18.88 -0.70 -30.09
C SER A 501 -19.52 -0.06 -28.85
N VAL A 502 -18.77 0.79 -28.15
CA VAL A 502 -19.27 1.54 -26.96
C VAL A 502 -20.37 2.52 -27.37
N ARG A 503 -20.17 3.25 -28.48
CA ARG A 503 -21.21 4.18 -29.00
C ARG A 503 -22.48 3.43 -29.40
N GLN A 504 -22.36 2.27 -30.07
CA GLN A 504 -23.51 1.45 -30.45
C GLN A 504 -24.33 0.99 -29.25
N LEU A 505 -23.66 0.60 -28.14
CA LEU A 505 -24.34 0.27 -26.89
C LEU A 505 -25.05 1.49 -26.29
N MET A 506 -24.41 2.65 -26.31
CA MET A 506 -25.03 3.88 -25.81
C MET A 506 -26.26 4.29 -26.64
N ASP A 507 -26.20 4.16 -27.97
CA ASP A 507 -27.30 4.47 -28.89
C ASP A 507 -28.44 3.44 -28.79
N GLY A 508 -28.14 2.17 -28.53
CA GLY A 508 -29.11 1.07 -28.34
C GLY A 508 -29.83 1.12 -27.00
N THR A 509 -29.23 1.74 -25.99
CA THR A 509 -29.81 1.90 -24.64
C THR A 509 -30.53 3.23 -24.44
N THR A 510 -30.67 4.07 -25.47
CA THR A 510 -31.30 5.39 -25.34
C THR A 510 -32.81 5.35 -25.16
N THR A 511 -33.24 4.89 -23.99
CA THR A 511 -34.10 5.68 -23.14
C THR A 511 -33.25 6.12 -21.95
N LEU A 512 -32.43 7.18 -22.11
CA LEU A 512 -31.87 7.87 -20.96
C LEU A 512 -33.05 8.26 -20.07
N PRO A 513 -33.15 7.73 -18.81
CA PRO A 513 -34.04 8.36 -17.86
C PRO A 513 -33.51 9.78 -17.73
N SER A 514 -34.36 10.77 -18.01
CA SER A 514 -34.10 12.16 -17.72
C SER A 514 -33.50 12.18 -16.31
N SER A 515 -32.22 12.52 -16.20
CA SER A 515 -31.59 12.69 -14.91
C SER A 515 -32.14 13.96 -14.26
N THR A 516 -33.35 13.84 -13.76
CA THR A 516 -33.83 14.68 -12.69
C THR A 516 -32.93 14.27 -11.51
N ILE A 517 -31.95 15.10 -11.19
CA ILE A 517 -31.25 15.04 -9.93
C ILE A 517 -32.32 15.30 -8.88
N ILE A 518 -32.92 14.21 -8.38
CA ILE A 518 -33.72 14.26 -7.16
C ILE A 518 -32.66 14.37 -6.06
N LEU A 519 -32.43 15.61 -5.61
CA LEU A 519 -31.89 15.87 -4.29
C LEU A 519 -32.97 15.38 -3.31
N ASP A 520 -32.80 14.16 -2.80
CA ASP A 520 -33.57 13.70 -1.66
C ASP A 520 -33.28 14.66 -0.49
N ASN A 521 -34.27 15.49 -0.22
CA ASN A 521 -34.39 16.20 1.03
C ASN A 521 -34.66 15.13 2.11
N ALA A 522 -33.64 14.75 2.86
CA ALA A 522 -33.81 14.09 4.15
C ALA A 522 -34.14 15.18 5.17
N ASP A 523 -35.36 15.15 5.70
CA ASP A 523 -35.81 15.86 6.89
C ASP A 523 -34.98 15.49 8.15
#